data_38bddb7a1a29228267bdb52b3bf1537b
#
_entry.id   38bddb7a1a29228267bdb52b3bf1537b
#
_cell.length_a   1.000
_cell.length_b   1.000
_cell.length_c   1.000
_cell.angle_alpha   90.00
_cell.angle_beta   90.00
_cell.angle_gamma   90.00
#
_symmetry.space_group_name_H-M   'P 1'
#
loop_
_entity.id
_entity.type
_entity.pdbx_description
1 polymer ?
#
loop_
_entity_poly.entity_id
_entity_poly.type
_entity_poly.pdbx_seq_one_letter_code
_entity_poly.pdbx_strand_id
1 'polypeptide(L)'
;NIPILANGFEIETEMTIHALDKNYIIKEIPIDYRRRPEGSFSKLDTISDGYKVVKTVFQLFRDYKPYIFFTSISVVLGVIAVLFMLPVIIEYWHTGLVPRFPTLIVCCFVMLLAILLFISGVILEVMTKKHRQLYELLVIRKRKSE
;
A
#
# COMPACT_ATOMS: atom_id res chain seq x y z
N ASN A 1 -20.73 -11.34 5.30
CA ASN A 1 -19.51 -12.15 5.20
C ASN A 1 -18.36 -11.25 4.75
N ILE A 2 -17.37 -11.06 5.61
CA ILE A 2 -16.13 -10.34 5.30
C ILE A 2 -15.13 -11.42 4.85
N PRO A 3 -14.56 -11.34 3.64
CA PRO A 3 -13.52 -12.27 3.20
C PRO A 3 -12.22 -11.95 3.94
N ILE A 4 -11.88 -12.75 4.94
CA ILE A 4 -10.63 -12.65 5.70
C ILE A 4 -9.66 -13.65 5.11
N LEU A 5 -8.49 -13.18 4.72
CA LEU A 5 -7.42 -13.99 4.11
C LEU A 5 -6.28 -14.29 5.09
N ALA A 6 -6.15 -13.51 6.15
CA ALA A 6 -5.11 -13.69 7.17
C ALA A 6 -5.43 -14.87 8.11
N ASN A 7 -4.39 -15.62 8.49
CA ASN A 7 -4.49 -16.81 9.35
C ASN A 7 -3.76 -16.66 10.69
N GLY A 8 -3.37 -15.44 11.08
CA GLY A 8 -2.56 -15.20 12.28
C GLY A 8 -3.05 -13.98 13.08
N PHE A 9 -2.14 -13.30 13.76
CA PHE A 9 -2.43 -12.07 14.50
C PHE A 9 -2.91 -10.92 13.60
N GLU A 10 -2.65 -11.02 12.31
CA GLU A 10 -3.07 -10.06 11.30
C GLU A 10 -4.59 -10.00 11.10
N ILE A 11 -5.32 -11.03 11.56
CA ILE A 11 -6.80 -11.12 11.43
C ILE A 11 -7.50 -9.90 12.03
N GLU A 12 -7.08 -9.47 13.22
CA GLU A 12 -7.69 -8.32 13.90
C GLU A 12 -7.49 -7.03 13.10
N THR A 13 -6.29 -6.85 12.56
CA THR A 13 -5.95 -5.70 11.74
C THR A 13 -6.74 -5.71 10.42
N GLU A 14 -6.82 -6.86 9.76
CA GLU A 14 -7.58 -7.04 8.53
C GLU A 14 -9.09 -6.80 8.75
N MET A 15 -9.66 -7.37 9.80
CA MET A 15 -11.07 -7.16 10.17
C MET A 15 -11.38 -5.68 10.42
N THR A 16 -10.52 -5.00 11.16
CA THR A 16 -10.71 -3.58 11.48
C THR A 16 -10.66 -2.72 10.21
N ILE A 17 -9.69 -2.97 9.32
CA ILE A 17 -9.56 -2.26 8.06
C ILE A 17 -10.76 -2.53 7.15
N HIS A 18 -11.22 -3.78 7.04
CA HIS A 18 -12.42 -4.12 6.30
C HIS A 18 -13.67 -3.45 6.85
N ALA A 19 -13.82 -3.40 8.18
CA ALA A 19 -14.96 -2.75 8.83
C ALA A 19 -14.97 -1.24 8.53
N LEU A 20 -13.82 -0.58 8.60
CA LEU A 20 -13.66 0.83 8.27
C LEU A 20 -13.91 1.11 6.77
N ASP A 21 -13.38 0.25 5.89
CA ASP A 21 -13.58 0.40 4.43
C ASP A 21 -15.06 0.29 4.04
N LYS A 22 -15.82 -0.53 4.74
CA LYS A 22 -17.26 -0.74 4.51
C LYS A 22 -18.16 0.18 5.34
N ASN A 23 -17.58 1.15 6.06
CA ASN A 23 -18.30 2.06 6.95
C ASN A 23 -19.17 1.32 8.00
N TYR A 24 -18.70 0.18 8.50
CA TYR A 24 -19.38 -0.50 9.59
C TYR A 24 -19.17 0.23 10.91
N ILE A 25 -20.20 0.26 11.74
CA ILE A 25 -20.09 0.82 13.08
C ILE A 25 -19.36 -0.22 13.96
N ILE A 26 -18.17 0.15 14.43
CA ILE A 26 -17.41 -0.67 15.38
C ILE A 26 -17.83 -0.26 16.77
N LYS A 27 -18.31 -1.23 17.57
CA LYS A 27 -18.66 -1.03 18.98
C LYS A 27 -17.68 -1.81 19.84
N GLU A 28 -16.97 -1.11 20.69
CA GLU A 28 -16.11 -1.73 21.70
C GLU A 28 -16.94 -2.12 22.92
N ILE A 29 -16.76 -3.34 23.39
CA ILE A 29 -17.40 -3.86 24.59
C ILE A 29 -16.28 -4.19 25.59
N PRO A 30 -16.28 -3.60 26.79
CA PRO A 30 -15.31 -3.95 27.82
C PRO A 30 -15.52 -5.40 28.26
N ILE A 31 -14.45 -6.16 28.28
CA ILE A 31 -14.43 -7.54 28.77
C ILE A 31 -13.43 -7.66 29.92
N ASP A 32 -13.79 -8.49 30.91
CA ASP A 32 -12.86 -8.78 32.01
C ASP A 32 -11.71 -9.66 31.51
N TYR A 33 -10.50 -9.11 31.54
CA TYR A 33 -9.29 -9.83 31.15
C TYR A 33 -8.70 -10.55 32.35
N ARG A 34 -8.71 -11.88 32.32
CA ARG A 34 -8.00 -12.71 33.30
C ARG A 34 -6.54 -12.85 32.90
N ARG A 35 -5.65 -12.62 33.88
CA ARG A 35 -4.22 -12.88 33.68
C ARG A 35 -3.97 -14.36 33.35
N ARG A 36 -3.03 -14.59 32.45
CA ARG A 36 -2.61 -15.97 32.12
C ARG A 36 -2.07 -16.68 33.36
N PRO A 37 -2.29 -18.00 33.51
CA PRO A 37 -1.68 -18.79 34.56
C PRO A 37 -0.15 -18.64 34.55
N GLU A 38 0.47 -18.63 35.72
CA GLU A 38 1.93 -18.63 35.85
C GLU A 38 2.53 -19.86 35.15
N GLY A 39 3.59 -19.64 34.35
CA GLY A 39 4.22 -20.69 33.50
C GLY A 39 3.74 -20.76 32.06
N SER A 40 2.80 -19.93 31.63
CA SER A 40 2.37 -19.86 30.24
C SER A 40 3.30 -18.92 29.45
N PHE A 41 4.12 -19.48 28.55
CA PHE A 41 4.97 -18.71 27.65
C PHE A 41 4.18 -18.17 26.47
N SER A 42 4.49 -16.94 26.03
CA SER A 42 3.97 -16.39 24.78
C SER A 42 4.57 -17.16 23.61
N LYS A 43 3.73 -17.71 22.73
CA LYS A 43 4.18 -18.32 21.47
C LYS A 43 4.53 -17.29 20.39
N LEU A 44 4.53 -15.99 20.77
CA LEU A 44 4.89 -14.88 19.87
C LEU A 44 6.41 -14.82 19.74
N ASP A 45 6.87 -15.06 18.53
CA ASP A 45 8.24 -14.71 18.12
C ASP A 45 8.22 -13.25 17.64
N THR A 46 8.69 -12.34 18.52
CA THR A 46 8.56 -10.87 18.35
C THR A 46 9.09 -10.39 16.99
N ILE A 47 10.17 -10.97 16.48
CA ILE A 47 10.78 -10.54 15.21
C ILE A 47 10.00 -11.11 14.03
N SER A 48 9.70 -12.41 14.02
CA SER A 48 8.98 -13.10 12.95
C SER A 48 7.55 -12.57 12.82
N ASP A 49 6.86 -12.42 13.93
CA ASP A 49 5.46 -11.95 13.91
C ASP A 49 5.38 -10.44 13.64
N GLY A 50 6.36 -9.64 14.15
CA GLY A 50 6.49 -8.24 13.77
C GLY A 50 6.68 -8.03 12.26
N TYR A 51 7.52 -8.84 11.61
CA TYR A 51 7.68 -8.79 10.15
C TYR A 51 6.38 -9.13 9.41
N LYS A 52 5.63 -10.13 9.86
CA LYS A 52 4.34 -10.51 9.26
C LYS A 52 3.34 -9.36 9.35
N VAL A 53 3.23 -8.73 10.53
CA VAL A 53 2.35 -7.57 10.74
C VAL A 53 2.72 -6.42 9.80
N VAL A 54 4.00 -6.03 9.74
CA VAL A 54 4.47 -4.96 8.85
C VAL A 54 4.18 -5.30 7.39
N LYS A 55 4.44 -6.54 6.96
CA LYS A 55 4.14 -7.01 5.60
C LYS A 55 2.63 -6.90 5.30
N THR A 56 1.79 -7.31 6.24
CA THR A 56 0.32 -7.26 6.07
C THR A 56 -0.17 -5.83 5.99
N VAL A 57 0.31 -4.93 6.87
CA VAL A 57 -0.02 -3.50 6.80
C VAL A 57 0.38 -2.90 5.45
N PHE A 58 1.57 -3.24 4.95
CA PHE A 58 2.05 -2.78 3.65
C PHE A 58 1.19 -3.30 2.48
N GLN A 59 0.78 -4.59 2.52
CA GLN A 59 -0.13 -5.18 1.55
C GLN A 59 -1.51 -4.51 1.60
N LEU A 60 -2.07 -4.33 2.80
CA LEU A 60 -3.34 -3.65 2.98
C LEU A 60 -3.29 -2.21 2.48
N PHE A 61 -2.21 -1.47 2.77
CA PHE A 61 -2.04 -0.10 2.27
C PHE A 61 -2.01 -0.04 0.74
N ARG A 62 -1.28 -0.98 0.10
CA ARG A 62 -1.26 -1.12 -1.37
C ARG A 62 -2.65 -1.40 -1.94
N ASP A 63 -3.41 -2.29 -1.29
CA ASP A 63 -4.67 -2.82 -1.83
C ASP A 63 -5.86 -1.86 -1.58
N TYR A 64 -5.85 -1.14 -0.44
CA TYR A 64 -6.91 -0.19 -0.08
C TYR A 64 -6.71 1.23 -0.58
N LYS A 65 -5.46 1.67 -0.73
CA LYS A 65 -5.11 3.02 -1.21
C LYS A 65 -3.99 2.97 -2.26
N PRO A 66 -4.23 2.27 -3.38
CA PRO A 66 -3.20 2.05 -4.39
C PRO A 66 -2.65 3.35 -4.98
N TYR A 67 -3.49 4.34 -5.21
CA TYR A 67 -3.05 5.64 -5.73
C TYR A 67 -1.98 6.28 -4.85
N ILE A 68 -2.23 6.41 -3.55
CA ILE A 68 -1.26 7.04 -2.63
C ILE A 68 0.02 6.22 -2.58
N PHE A 69 -0.10 4.89 -2.52
CA PHE A 69 1.03 3.96 -2.44
C PHE A 69 1.95 4.10 -3.65
N PHE A 70 1.43 3.94 -4.86
CA PHE A 70 2.22 3.99 -6.09
C PHE A 70 2.70 5.40 -6.42
N THR A 71 1.89 6.43 -6.16
CA THR A 71 2.29 7.83 -6.36
C THR A 71 3.44 8.24 -5.44
N SER A 72 3.44 7.82 -4.17
CA SER A 72 4.55 8.14 -3.26
C SER A 72 5.87 7.53 -3.74
N ILE A 73 5.86 6.26 -4.18
CA ILE A 73 7.05 5.62 -4.75
C ILE A 73 7.48 6.32 -6.05
N SER A 74 6.54 6.64 -6.92
CA SER A 74 6.79 7.34 -8.17
C SER A 74 7.46 8.71 -7.94
N VAL A 75 6.94 9.50 -6.99
CA VAL A 75 7.52 10.81 -6.65
C VAL A 75 8.93 10.66 -6.12
N VAL A 76 9.19 9.70 -5.23
CA VAL A 76 10.54 9.45 -4.71
C VAL A 76 11.51 9.09 -5.84
N LEU A 77 11.14 8.16 -6.71
CA LEU A 77 11.96 7.77 -7.87
C LEU A 77 12.17 8.94 -8.85
N GLY A 78 11.13 9.71 -9.11
CA GLY A 78 11.22 10.89 -9.97
C GLY A 78 12.18 11.95 -9.41
N VAL A 79 12.09 12.23 -8.12
CA VAL A 79 13.03 13.17 -7.45
C VAL A 79 14.46 12.64 -7.53
N ILE A 80 14.69 11.37 -7.25
CA ILE A 80 16.02 10.74 -7.38
C ILE A 80 16.55 10.88 -8.82
N ALA A 81 15.74 10.55 -9.83
CA ALA A 81 16.12 10.66 -11.22
C ALA A 81 16.51 12.10 -11.59
N VAL A 82 15.73 13.10 -11.18
CA VAL A 82 16.02 14.51 -11.43
C VAL A 82 17.32 14.94 -10.73
N LEU A 83 17.52 14.57 -9.46
CA LEU A 83 18.73 14.91 -8.73
C LEU A 83 20.00 14.37 -9.38
N PHE A 84 19.98 13.13 -9.88
CA PHE A 84 21.12 12.55 -10.62
C PHE A 84 21.27 13.09 -12.03
N MET A 85 20.21 13.63 -12.62
CA MET A 85 20.25 14.25 -13.96
C MET A 85 20.80 15.67 -13.92
N LEU A 86 20.61 16.42 -12.82
CA LEU A 86 21.10 17.81 -12.70
C LEU A 86 22.58 17.98 -13.05
N PRO A 87 23.54 17.20 -12.49
CA PRO A 87 24.95 17.36 -12.83
C PRO A 87 25.24 17.09 -14.32
N VAL A 88 24.50 16.19 -14.96
CA VAL A 88 24.65 15.89 -16.39
C VAL A 88 24.21 17.10 -17.24
N ILE A 89 23.10 17.74 -16.87
CA ILE A 89 22.61 18.95 -17.57
C ILE A 89 23.55 20.13 -17.38
N ILE A 90 24.05 20.34 -16.16
CA ILE A 90 24.97 21.43 -15.86
C ILE A 90 26.29 21.26 -16.67
N GLU A 91 26.81 20.04 -16.72
CA GLU A 91 28.07 19.74 -17.47
C GLU A 91 27.84 19.91 -18.98
N TYR A 92 26.68 19.56 -19.51
CA TYR A 92 26.29 19.82 -20.88
C TYR A 92 26.26 21.32 -21.22
N TRP A 93 25.73 22.16 -20.32
CA TRP A 93 25.67 23.60 -20.55
C TRP A 93 27.08 24.27 -20.59
N HIS A 94 28.02 23.70 -19.83
CA HIS A 94 29.41 24.24 -19.80
C HIS A 94 30.28 23.73 -20.93
N THR A 95 30.09 22.50 -21.36
CA THR A 95 31.01 21.83 -22.30
C THR A 95 30.42 21.57 -23.68
N GLY A 96 29.09 21.62 -23.83
CA GLY A 96 28.37 21.19 -25.03
C GLY A 96 28.42 19.68 -25.28
N LEU A 97 29.01 18.91 -24.36
CA LEU A 97 29.20 17.47 -24.48
C LEU A 97 28.50 16.75 -23.32
N VAL A 98 28.15 15.47 -23.52
CA VAL A 98 27.56 14.61 -22.50
C VAL A 98 28.54 13.51 -22.08
N PRO A 99 29.56 13.83 -21.24
CA PRO A 99 30.58 12.85 -20.86
C PRO A 99 30.01 11.71 -20.01
N ARG A 100 28.91 11.96 -19.25
CA ARG A 100 28.26 10.98 -18.41
C ARG A 100 27.04 10.31 -19.08
N PHE A 101 27.22 9.88 -20.34
CA PHE A 101 26.16 9.26 -21.12
C PHE A 101 25.51 8.05 -20.45
N PRO A 102 26.22 7.11 -19.77
CA PRO A 102 25.60 6.02 -19.04
C PRO A 102 24.67 6.49 -17.92
N THR A 103 25.04 7.55 -17.19
CA THR A 103 24.20 8.13 -16.13
C THR A 103 22.90 8.70 -16.69
N LEU A 104 22.98 9.39 -17.83
CA LEU A 104 21.81 9.94 -18.53
C LEU A 104 20.80 8.81 -18.86
N ILE A 105 21.30 7.71 -19.43
CA ILE A 105 20.46 6.55 -19.77
C ILE A 105 19.75 6.00 -18.52
N VAL A 106 20.49 5.78 -17.44
CA VAL A 106 19.93 5.26 -16.18
C VAL A 106 18.86 6.21 -15.63
N CYS A 107 19.12 7.53 -15.62
CA CYS A 107 18.13 8.52 -15.17
C CYS A 107 16.86 8.49 -16.02
N CYS A 108 16.97 8.35 -17.34
CA CYS A 108 15.82 8.22 -18.22
C CYS A 108 15.00 6.95 -17.92
N PHE A 109 15.66 5.82 -17.69
CA PHE A 109 14.95 4.58 -17.30
C PHE A 109 14.25 4.70 -15.95
N VAL A 110 14.91 5.31 -14.96
CA VAL A 110 14.28 5.51 -13.62
C VAL A 110 13.09 6.48 -13.74
N MET A 111 13.18 7.53 -14.54
CA MET A 111 12.08 8.45 -14.79
C MET A 111 10.91 7.74 -15.48
N LEU A 112 11.18 6.92 -16.48
CA LEU A 112 10.16 6.13 -17.17
C LEU A 112 9.47 5.16 -16.21
N LEU A 113 10.23 4.48 -15.34
CA LEU A 113 9.71 3.61 -14.31
C LEU A 113 8.81 4.38 -13.33
N ALA A 114 9.22 5.58 -12.92
CA ALA A 114 8.40 6.45 -12.06
C ALA A 114 7.06 6.79 -12.72
N ILE A 115 7.05 7.15 -14.00
CA ILE A 115 5.81 7.42 -14.74
C ILE A 115 4.93 6.18 -14.84
N LEU A 116 5.49 5.01 -15.12
CA LEU A 116 4.74 3.76 -15.18
C LEU A 116 4.09 3.40 -13.83
N LEU A 117 4.80 3.61 -12.71
CA LEU A 117 4.26 3.41 -11.37
C LEU A 117 3.11 4.37 -11.07
N PHE A 118 3.23 5.63 -11.46
CA PHE A 118 2.17 6.62 -11.31
C PHE A 118 0.90 6.20 -12.08
N ILE A 119 1.05 5.84 -13.35
CA ILE A 119 -0.07 5.38 -14.18
C ILE A 119 -0.71 4.12 -13.58
N SER A 120 0.11 3.17 -13.11
CA SER A 120 -0.39 1.96 -12.45
C SER A 120 -1.22 2.29 -11.20
N GLY A 121 -0.78 3.26 -10.40
CA GLY A 121 -1.52 3.74 -9.24
C GLY A 121 -2.89 4.32 -9.60
N VAL A 122 -2.97 5.11 -10.66
CA VAL A 122 -4.23 5.67 -11.17
C VAL A 122 -5.19 4.57 -11.64
N ILE A 123 -4.68 3.61 -12.41
CA ILE A 123 -5.49 2.49 -12.93
C ILE A 123 -6.06 1.66 -11.77
N LEU A 124 -5.22 1.28 -10.80
CA LEU A 124 -5.65 0.49 -9.65
C LEU A 124 -6.68 1.22 -8.79
N GLU A 125 -6.53 2.54 -8.60
CA GLU A 125 -7.52 3.35 -7.89
C GLU A 125 -8.89 3.33 -8.57
N VAL A 126 -8.92 3.46 -9.90
CA VAL A 126 -10.17 3.38 -10.69
C VAL A 126 -10.79 2.00 -10.55
N MET A 127 -9.99 0.93 -10.60
CA MET A 127 -10.48 -0.44 -10.42
C MET A 127 -11.06 -0.66 -9.02
N THR A 128 -10.38 -0.19 -7.98
CA THR A 128 -10.86 -0.29 -6.59
C THR A 128 -12.19 0.46 -6.40
N LYS A 129 -12.31 1.68 -6.94
CA LYS A 129 -13.56 2.44 -6.90
C LYS A 129 -14.70 1.73 -7.63
N LYS A 130 -14.46 1.16 -8.80
CA LYS A 130 -15.46 0.39 -9.55
C LYS A 130 -15.90 -0.85 -8.78
N HIS A 131 -14.98 -1.55 -8.13
CA HIS A 131 -15.29 -2.72 -7.32
C HIS A 131 -16.19 -2.36 -6.12
N ARG A 132 -15.91 -1.24 -5.42
CA ARG A 132 -16.77 -0.73 -4.34
C ARG A 132 -18.17 -0.39 -4.83
N GLN A 133 -18.30 0.31 -5.96
CA GLN A 133 -19.60 0.63 -6.55
C GLN A 133 -20.43 -0.62 -6.88
N LEU A 134 -19.78 -1.64 -7.48
CA LEU A 134 -20.44 -2.92 -7.77
C LEU A 134 -20.92 -3.62 -6.49
N TYR A 135 -20.11 -3.63 -5.44
CA TYR A 135 -20.48 -4.20 -4.15
C TYR A 135 -21.72 -3.50 -3.56
N GLU A 136 -21.75 -2.18 -3.55
CA GLU A 136 -22.89 -1.40 -3.07
C GLU A 136 -24.17 -1.71 -3.85
N LEU A 137 -24.10 -1.79 -5.17
CA LEU A 137 -25.23 -2.16 -6.01
C LEU A 137 -25.77 -3.56 -5.70
N LEU A 138 -24.87 -4.54 -5.47
CA LEU A 138 -25.25 -5.90 -5.11
C LEU A 138 -25.94 -5.94 -3.74
N VAL A 139 -25.46 -5.18 -2.76
CA VAL A 139 -26.08 -5.09 -1.41
C VAL A 139 -27.46 -4.47 -1.50
N ILE A 140 -27.62 -3.37 -2.26
CA ILE A 140 -28.92 -2.71 -2.46
C ILE A 140 -29.91 -3.64 -3.15
N ARG A 141 -29.46 -4.37 -4.19
CA ARG A 141 -30.30 -5.33 -4.92
C ARG A 141 -30.79 -6.46 -4.00
N LYS A 142 -29.91 -7.01 -3.18
CA LYS A 142 -30.27 -8.08 -2.22
C LYS A 142 -31.31 -7.59 -1.21
N ARG A 143 -31.16 -6.37 -0.69
CA ARG A 143 -32.10 -5.75 0.27
C ARG A 143 -33.48 -5.50 -0.31
N LYS A 144 -33.59 -5.30 -1.64
CA LYS A 144 -34.88 -5.13 -2.32
C LYS A 144 -35.58 -6.47 -2.65
N SER A 145 -34.86 -7.58 -2.57
CA SER A 145 -35.40 -8.92 -2.88
C SER A 145 -35.84 -9.68 -1.64
N GLU A 146 -35.56 -9.18 -0.45
CA GLU A 146 -36.06 -9.61 0.85
C GLU A 146 -37.27 -8.76 1.26
#